data_38d0607d3dfac7ece521e6f6b804ead6
#
_entry.id   38d0607d3dfac7ece521e6f6b804ead6
#
_cell.length_a   1.000
_cell.length_b   1.000
_cell.length_c   1.000
_cell.angle_alpha   90.00
_cell.angle_beta   90.00
_cell.angle_gamma   90.00
#
_symmetry.space_group_name_H-M   'P 1'
#
loop_
_entity.id
_entity.type
_entity.pdbx_description
1 polymer ?
#
loop_
_entity_poly.entity_id
_entity_poly.type
_entity_poly.pdbx_seq_one_letter_code
_entity_poly.pdbx_strand_id
1 'polypeptide(L)'
;MFLKHLINPRPTIILFFIVFCIVFTCIPLLQFPIQLIFSHEWIPPFAVLLFGLAIPSFHALGLNNLIYEKNIIRKDNLVLGFVYLLICTPFTNTLSEWFVSFFLLFFLNYIFETYQKEYPFSQIFNAAFILSIFSFIFP
;
A
#
# COMPACT_ATOMS: atom_id res chain seq x y z
N MET A 1 5.76 23.37 -8.59
CA MET A 1 5.14 23.96 -7.40
C MET A 1 4.41 22.90 -6.54
N PHE A 2 3.76 21.92 -7.14
CA PHE A 2 2.98 20.83 -6.47
C PHE A 2 3.83 19.98 -5.50
N LEU A 3 5.00 19.51 -5.91
CA LEU A 3 5.91 18.69 -5.08
C LEU A 3 6.30 19.37 -3.75
N LYS A 4 6.39 20.71 -3.74
CA LYS A 4 6.74 21.45 -2.51
C LYS A 4 5.66 21.33 -1.44
N HIS A 5 4.41 21.16 -1.82
CA HIS A 5 3.28 20.99 -0.90
C HIS A 5 3.18 19.56 -0.33
N LEU A 6 3.74 18.57 -1.02
CA LEU A 6 3.80 17.18 -0.54
C LEU A 6 4.90 16.97 0.52
N ILE A 7 5.83 17.92 0.64
CA ILE A 7 6.89 17.91 1.67
C ILE A 7 6.37 18.70 2.87
N ASN A 8 6.32 18.10 4.06
CA ASN A 8 5.68 18.60 5.27
C ASN A 8 4.19 18.93 5.03
N PRO A 9 3.38 17.92 4.74
CA PRO A 9 2.00 18.12 4.32
C PRO A 9 1.14 18.68 5.45
N ARG A 10 0.38 19.73 5.15
CA ARG A 10 -0.69 20.21 6.02
C ARG A 10 -1.87 19.23 6.00
N PRO A 11 -2.74 19.20 7.03
CA PRO A 11 -3.90 18.31 7.05
C PRO A 11 -4.77 18.39 5.79
N THR A 12 -4.93 19.56 5.23
CA THR A 12 -5.66 19.79 3.97
C THR A 12 -5.01 19.08 2.79
N ILE A 13 -3.69 19.00 2.74
CA ILE A 13 -2.96 18.34 1.67
C ILE A 13 -3.06 16.83 1.79
N ILE A 14 -3.07 16.30 3.02
CA ILE A 14 -3.32 14.87 3.26
C ILE A 14 -4.71 14.49 2.76
N LEU A 15 -5.71 15.32 3.02
CA LEU A 15 -7.08 15.10 2.53
C LEU A 15 -7.13 15.11 0.99
N PHE A 16 -6.48 16.08 0.34
CA PHE A 16 -6.35 16.10 -1.13
C PHE A 16 -5.62 14.87 -1.65
N PHE A 17 -4.60 14.40 -0.96
CA PHE A 17 -3.89 13.19 -1.32
C PHE A 17 -4.80 11.96 -1.27
N ILE A 18 -5.60 11.81 -0.22
CA ILE A 18 -6.57 10.71 -0.08
C ILE A 18 -7.61 10.76 -1.22
N VAL A 19 -8.18 11.94 -1.50
CA VAL A 19 -9.11 12.12 -2.61
C VAL A 19 -8.45 11.75 -3.94
N PHE A 20 -7.21 12.17 -4.15
CA PHE A 20 -6.44 11.81 -5.34
C PHE A 20 -6.23 10.30 -5.44
N CYS A 21 -5.88 9.62 -4.35
CA CYS A 21 -5.74 8.17 -4.30
C CYS A 21 -7.03 7.47 -4.72
N ILE A 22 -8.17 7.91 -4.18
CA ILE A 22 -9.49 7.37 -4.50
C ILE A 22 -9.80 7.55 -6.00
N VAL A 23 -9.65 8.76 -6.51
CA VAL A 23 -9.93 9.07 -7.92
C VAL A 23 -9.03 8.25 -8.85
N PHE A 24 -7.73 8.18 -8.53
CA PHE A 24 -6.76 7.47 -9.36
C PHE A 24 -6.99 5.95 -9.36
N THR A 25 -7.46 5.40 -8.24
CA THR A 25 -7.82 3.98 -8.13
C THR A 25 -9.14 3.68 -8.83
N CYS A 26 -10.07 4.64 -8.90
CA CYS A 26 -11.34 4.47 -9.60
C CYS A 26 -11.16 4.32 -11.11
N ILE A 27 -10.14 4.93 -11.72
CA ILE A 27 -9.96 4.90 -13.19
C ILE A 27 -9.85 3.47 -13.73
N PRO A 28 -8.95 2.62 -13.23
CA PRO A 28 -8.89 1.22 -13.68
C PRO A 28 -10.15 0.43 -13.34
N LEU A 29 -10.79 0.70 -12.20
CA LEU A 29 -12.01 0.02 -11.79
C LEU A 29 -13.20 0.29 -12.71
N LEU A 30 -13.23 1.46 -13.35
CA LEU A 30 -14.25 1.81 -14.36
C LEU A 30 -13.98 1.12 -15.71
N GLN A 31 -12.74 0.80 -16.01
CA GLN A 31 -12.34 0.16 -17.27
C GLN A 31 -12.39 -1.37 -17.18
N PHE A 32 -12.06 -1.92 -16.04
CA PHE A 32 -11.97 -3.36 -15.81
C PHE A 32 -12.80 -3.75 -14.58
N PRO A 33 -13.72 -4.72 -14.71
CA PRO A 33 -14.44 -5.22 -13.54
C PRO A 33 -13.44 -5.82 -12.55
N ILE A 34 -13.61 -5.52 -11.26
CA ILE A 34 -12.77 -6.09 -10.21
C ILE A 34 -12.94 -7.60 -10.23
N GLN A 35 -11.89 -8.31 -10.64
CA GLN A 35 -11.85 -9.76 -10.52
C GLN A 35 -11.44 -10.11 -9.09
N LEU A 36 -12.35 -10.77 -8.38
CA LEU A 36 -12.04 -11.40 -7.10
C LEU A 36 -11.39 -12.76 -7.38
N ILE A 37 -10.25 -13.06 -6.75
CA ILE A 37 -9.66 -14.42 -6.78
C ILE A 37 -10.66 -15.45 -6.23
N PHE A 38 -11.44 -15.05 -5.26
CA PHE A 38 -12.50 -15.84 -4.70
C PHE A 38 -13.82 -15.34 -5.29
N SER A 39 -14.36 -16.06 -6.26
CA SER A 39 -15.73 -15.88 -6.78
C SER A 39 -16.73 -16.30 -5.70
N HIS A 40 -16.69 -15.66 -4.54
CA HIS A 40 -17.66 -15.92 -3.49
C HIS A 40 -18.85 -14.99 -3.69
N GLU A 41 -19.96 -15.58 -4.03
CA GLU A 41 -21.29 -14.94 -4.08
C GLU A 41 -21.69 -14.23 -2.77
N TRP A 42 -20.91 -14.45 -1.71
CA TRP A 42 -21.16 -13.96 -0.36
C TRP A 42 -20.65 -12.52 -0.12
N ILE A 43 -19.75 -12.02 -0.95
CA ILE A 43 -19.20 -10.67 -0.74
C ILE A 43 -20.03 -9.67 -1.55
N PRO A 44 -20.73 -8.74 -0.90
CA PRO A 44 -21.54 -7.77 -1.63
C PRO A 44 -20.64 -6.86 -2.48
N PRO A 45 -21.07 -6.49 -3.70
CA PRO A 45 -20.28 -5.65 -4.63
C PRO A 45 -19.79 -4.33 -4.01
N PHE A 46 -20.59 -3.77 -3.11
CA PHE A 46 -20.23 -2.56 -2.37
C PHE A 46 -18.99 -2.77 -1.47
N ALA A 47 -18.87 -3.91 -0.81
CA ALA A 47 -17.70 -4.22 0.02
C ALA A 47 -16.44 -4.35 -0.83
N VAL A 48 -16.53 -4.98 -2.01
CA VAL A 48 -15.43 -5.10 -2.96
C VAL A 48 -14.94 -3.72 -3.40
N LEU A 49 -15.86 -2.84 -3.75
CA LEU A 49 -15.55 -1.47 -4.16
C LEU A 49 -14.89 -0.70 -3.00
N LEU A 50 -15.42 -0.82 -1.79
CA LEU A 50 -14.89 -0.14 -0.61
C LEU A 50 -13.47 -0.61 -0.29
N PHE A 51 -13.20 -1.92 -0.33
CA PHE A 51 -11.86 -2.47 -0.14
C PHE A 51 -10.91 -2.06 -1.28
N GLY A 52 -11.37 -2.09 -2.52
CA GLY A 52 -10.60 -1.69 -3.70
C GLY A 52 -10.18 -0.22 -3.67
N LEU A 53 -10.94 0.65 -3.02
CA LEU A 53 -10.57 2.06 -2.83
C LEU A 53 -9.72 2.29 -1.57
N ALA A 54 -10.02 1.58 -0.50
CA ALA A 54 -9.34 1.78 0.79
C ALA A 54 -7.91 1.22 0.79
N ILE A 55 -7.70 0.01 0.29
CA ILE A 55 -6.42 -0.70 0.37
C ILE A 55 -5.28 0.07 -0.31
N PRO A 56 -5.41 0.57 -1.55
CA PRO A 56 -4.35 1.36 -2.18
C PRO A 56 -4.01 2.65 -1.43
N SER A 57 -5.04 3.31 -0.89
CA SER A 57 -4.85 4.53 -0.11
C SER A 57 -4.08 4.26 1.18
N PHE A 58 -4.46 3.21 1.93
CA PHE A 58 -3.74 2.77 3.11
C PHE A 58 -2.32 2.32 2.79
N HIS A 59 -2.13 1.63 1.67
CA HIS A 59 -0.80 1.20 1.25
C HIS A 59 0.11 2.40 0.97
N ALA A 60 -0.36 3.39 0.21
CA ALA A 60 0.42 4.58 -0.11
C ALA A 60 0.79 5.39 1.14
N LEU A 61 -0.16 5.58 2.07
CA LEU A 61 0.08 6.23 3.35
C LEU A 61 1.01 5.41 4.25
N GLY A 62 0.80 4.08 4.30
CA GLY A 62 1.63 3.17 5.07
C GLY A 62 3.08 3.16 4.60
N LEU A 63 3.32 3.18 3.28
CA LEU A 63 4.66 3.27 2.72
C LEU A 63 5.37 4.58 3.11
N ASN A 64 4.65 5.70 3.03
CA ASN A 64 5.21 6.99 3.48
C ASN A 64 5.57 6.96 4.97
N ASN A 65 4.65 6.47 5.82
CA ASN A 65 4.86 6.40 7.25
C ASN A 65 6.04 5.48 7.60
N LEU A 66 6.12 4.31 6.98
CA LEU A 66 7.21 3.36 7.21
C LEU A 66 8.58 3.97 6.90
N ILE A 67 8.71 4.67 5.78
CA ILE A 67 9.97 5.29 5.38
C ILE A 67 10.34 6.46 6.30
N TYR A 68 9.34 7.20 6.79
CA TYR A 68 9.55 8.26 7.75
C TYR A 68 9.96 7.70 9.13
N GLU A 69 9.27 6.70 9.66
CA GLU A 69 9.58 6.05 10.95
C GLU A 69 10.97 5.42 10.97
N LYS A 70 11.40 4.83 9.85
CA LYS A 70 12.74 4.23 9.75
C LYS A 70 13.85 5.26 9.47
N ASN A 71 13.54 6.56 9.50
CA ASN A 71 14.47 7.66 9.24
C ASN A 71 15.19 7.58 7.89
N ILE A 72 14.63 6.89 6.90
CA ILE A 72 15.16 6.84 5.54
C ILE A 72 15.02 8.21 4.90
N ILE A 73 13.92 8.89 5.17
CA ILE A 73 13.69 10.28 4.77
C ILE A 73 13.49 11.12 6.04
N ARG A 74 14.29 12.17 6.17
CA ARG A 74 14.31 13.03 7.36
C ARG A 74 13.09 13.92 7.54
N LYS A 75 12.31 14.12 6.48
CA LYS A 75 11.12 14.98 6.51
C LYS A 75 9.91 14.18 6.12
N ASP A 76 8.84 14.38 6.85
CA ASP A 76 7.54 13.83 6.47
C ASP A 76 7.16 14.36 5.07
N ASN A 77 6.82 13.43 4.17
CA ASN A 77 6.40 13.78 2.82
C ASN A 77 5.48 12.69 2.25
N LEU A 78 4.63 13.09 1.32
CA LEU A 78 3.70 12.20 0.62
C LEU A 78 4.19 11.82 -0.79
N VAL A 79 5.40 12.24 -1.15
CA VAL A 79 5.93 12.07 -2.52
C VAL A 79 6.02 10.60 -2.89
N LEU A 80 6.51 9.76 -1.97
CA LEU A 80 6.70 8.33 -2.22
C LEU A 80 5.38 7.60 -2.47
N GLY A 81 4.37 7.84 -1.62
CA GLY A 81 3.05 7.26 -1.83
C GLY A 81 2.40 7.75 -3.12
N PHE A 82 2.62 9.01 -3.48
CA PHE A 82 2.13 9.55 -4.74
C PHE A 82 2.78 8.86 -5.95
N VAL A 83 4.11 8.74 -5.97
CA VAL A 83 4.85 8.04 -7.02
C VAL A 83 4.46 6.57 -7.09
N TYR A 84 4.32 5.92 -5.92
CA TYR A 84 3.88 4.54 -5.82
C TYR A 84 2.51 4.33 -6.51
N LEU A 85 1.53 5.16 -6.18
CA LEU A 85 0.20 5.07 -6.80
C LEU A 85 0.25 5.28 -8.30
N LEU A 86 1.00 6.29 -8.77
CA LEU A 86 1.13 6.56 -10.20
C LEU A 86 1.72 5.38 -10.97
N ILE A 87 2.68 4.66 -10.37
CA ILE A 87 3.34 3.52 -11.01
C ILE A 87 2.48 2.26 -10.91
N CYS A 88 1.92 1.97 -9.73
CA CYS A 88 1.25 0.69 -9.48
C CYS A 88 -0.18 0.64 -10.01
N THR A 89 -0.95 1.72 -9.92
CA THR A 89 -2.37 1.73 -10.29
C THR A 89 -2.64 1.25 -11.72
N PRO A 90 -1.86 1.59 -12.75
CA PRO A 90 -2.11 1.11 -14.11
C PRO A 90 -1.89 -0.39 -14.29
N PHE A 91 -1.13 -1.03 -13.41
CA PHE A 91 -0.72 -2.44 -13.53
C PHE A 91 -1.47 -3.38 -12.59
N THR A 92 -2.14 -2.85 -11.57
CA THR A 92 -2.86 -3.63 -10.56
C THR A 92 -4.36 -3.64 -10.88
N ASN A 93 -4.81 -4.73 -11.51
CA ASN A 93 -6.20 -4.86 -11.97
C ASN A 93 -7.05 -5.74 -11.06
N THR A 94 -6.45 -6.43 -10.10
CA THR A 94 -7.15 -7.34 -9.20
C THR A 94 -7.03 -6.91 -7.75
N LEU A 95 -8.09 -7.14 -6.98
CA LEU A 95 -8.11 -6.85 -5.54
C LEU A 95 -7.02 -7.64 -4.80
N SER A 96 -6.71 -8.82 -5.28
CA SER A 96 -5.67 -9.68 -4.74
C SER A 96 -4.28 -9.08 -4.84
N GLU A 97 -3.94 -8.45 -5.96
CA GLU A 97 -2.65 -7.77 -6.14
C GLU A 97 -2.49 -6.63 -5.12
N TRP A 98 -3.56 -5.90 -4.85
CA TRP A 98 -3.57 -4.87 -3.81
C TRP A 98 -3.41 -5.45 -2.41
N PHE A 99 -4.04 -6.59 -2.11
CA PHE A 99 -3.83 -7.28 -0.83
C PHE A 99 -2.39 -7.74 -0.66
N VAL A 100 -1.79 -8.34 -1.69
CA VAL A 100 -0.36 -8.73 -1.66
C VAL A 100 0.52 -7.54 -1.40
N SER A 101 0.31 -6.46 -2.15
CA SER A 101 1.08 -5.22 -1.99
C SER A 101 0.96 -4.64 -0.59
N PHE A 102 -0.24 -4.69 0.00
CA PHE A 102 -0.47 -4.24 1.36
C PHE A 102 0.32 -5.05 2.40
N PHE A 103 0.32 -6.37 2.28
CA PHE A 103 1.11 -7.21 3.17
C PHE A 103 2.62 -7.05 2.94
N LEU A 104 3.06 -6.73 1.73
CA LEU A 104 4.45 -6.43 1.44
C LEU A 104 5.00 -5.28 2.32
N LEU A 105 4.15 -4.35 2.75
CA LEU A 105 4.55 -3.32 3.73
C LEU A 105 5.01 -3.92 5.05
N PHE A 106 4.32 -4.93 5.57
CA PHE A 106 4.71 -5.59 6.81
C PHE A 106 6.02 -6.33 6.64
N PHE A 107 6.21 -6.99 5.50
CA PHE A 107 7.50 -7.60 5.16
C PHE A 107 8.63 -6.58 5.15
N LEU A 108 8.45 -5.45 4.46
CA LEU A 108 9.42 -4.38 4.41
C LEU A 108 9.70 -3.79 5.79
N ASN A 109 8.67 -3.63 6.63
CA ASN A 109 8.86 -3.16 8.00
C ASN A 109 9.80 -4.08 8.78
N TYR A 110 9.58 -5.39 8.74
CA TYR A 110 10.46 -6.34 9.42
C TYR A 110 11.87 -6.36 8.85
N ILE A 111 12.03 -6.25 7.53
CA ILE A 111 13.36 -6.16 6.90
C ILE A 111 14.09 -4.90 7.37
N PHE A 112 13.43 -3.75 7.41
CA PHE A 112 14.07 -2.52 7.90
C PHE A 112 14.42 -2.60 9.39
N GLU A 113 13.63 -3.32 10.19
CA GLU A 113 13.94 -3.55 11.60
C GLU A 113 15.18 -4.41 11.81
N THR A 114 15.53 -5.29 10.86
CA THR A 114 16.76 -6.09 10.99
C THR A 114 18.02 -5.24 11.06
N TYR A 115 18.05 -4.11 10.32
CA TYR A 115 19.19 -3.20 10.31
C TYR A 115 19.36 -2.39 11.60
N GLN A 116 18.32 -2.35 12.44
CA GLN A 116 18.32 -1.57 13.67
C GLN A 116 18.64 -2.41 14.93
N LYS A 117 18.78 -3.73 14.78
CA LYS A 117 18.94 -4.65 15.91
C LYS A 117 20.21 -5.49 15.78
N GLU A 118 20.92 -5.67 16.90
CA GLU A 118 22.10 -6.52 16.97
C GLU A 118 21.78 -8.01 16.75
N TYR A 119 20.57 -8.44 17.18
CA TYR A 119 20.12 -9.84 17.07
C TYR A 119 18.75 -9.91 16.38
N PRO A 120 18.70 -9.85 15.05
CA PRO A 120 17.45 -9.70 14.30
C PRO A 120 16.69 -11.00 13.99
N PHE A 121 16.95 -12.10 14.71
CA PHE A 121 16.36 -13.42 14.40
C PHE A 121 14.84 -13.39 14.35
N SER A 122 14.18 -12.73 15.30
CA SER A 122 12.73 -12.61 15.34
C SER A 122 12.16 -11.86 14.12
N GLN A 123 12.83 -10.80 13.69
CA GLN A 123 12.41 -9.99 12.54
C GLN A 123 12.55 -10.78 11.24
N ILE A 124 13.68 -11.49 11.08
CA ILE A 124 13.92 -12.37 9.92
C ILE A 124 12.87 -13.48 9.87
N PHE A 125 12.58 -14.10 11.02
CA PHE A 125 11.55 -15.13 11.11
C PHE A 125 10.16 -14.57 10.71
N ASN A 126 9.77 -13.43 11.25
CA ASN A 126 8.49 -12.80 10.94
C ASN A 126 8.40 -12.40 9.46
N ALA A 127 9.47 -11.86 8.88
CA ALA A 127 9.54 -11.55 7.46
C ALA A 127 9.37 -12.80 6.58
N ALA A 128 10.11 -13.89 6.92
CA ALA A 128 10.01 -15.16 6.21
C ALA A 128 8.60 -15.79 6.34
N PHE A 129 7.98 -15.67 7.51
CA PHE A 129 6.63 -16.15 7.74
C PHE A 129 5.60 -15.43 6.86
N ILE A 130 5.70 -14.11 6.75
CA ILE A 130 4.85 -13.32 5.85
C ILE A 130 5.04 -13.77 4.41
N LEU A 131 6.28 -13.90 3.91
CA LEU A 131 6.54 -14.40 2.56
C LEU A 131 5.95 -15.80 2.32
N SER A 132 6.02 -16.68 3.32
CA SER A 132 5.47 -18.03 3.22
C SER A 132 3.95 -18.00 3.05
N ILE A 133 3.25 -17.14 3.79
CA ILE A 133 1.79 -16.94 3.63
C ILE A 133 1.49 -16.48 2.19
N PHE A 134 2.30 -15.58 1.64
CA PHE A 134 2.09 -15.12 0.27
C PHE A 134 2.25 -16.22 -0.76
N SER A 135 3.28 -17.05 -0.62
CA SER A 135 3.50 -18.18 -1.54
C SER A 135 2.35 -19.17 -1.56
N PHE A 136 1.57 -19.24 -0.46
CA PHE A 136 0.36 -20.05 -0.38
C PHE A 136 -0.84 -19.41 -1.09
N ILE A 137 -0.95 -18.10 -1.05
CA ILE A 137 -2.08 -17.37 -1.64
C ILE A 137 -1.86 -17.19 -3.16
N PHE A 138 -0.59 -17.08 -3.58
CA PHE A 138 -0.18 -16.88 -4.97
C PHE A 138 0.91 -17.89 -5.36
N PRO A 139 0.47 -19.10 -5.77
CA PRO A 139 1.38 -20.11 -6.26
C PRO A 139 2.00 -19.74 -7.62
#